data_e8f538dd6a56e123e5619c561cb28ca9
#
_entry.id   e8f538dd6a56e123e5619c561cb28ca9
#
_cell.length_a   1.000
_cell.length_b   1.000
_cell.length_c   1.000
_cell.angle_alpha   90.00
_cell.angle_beta   90.00
_cell.angle_gamma   90.00
#
_symmetry.space_group_name_H-M   'P 1'
#
loop_
_entity.id
_entity.type
_entity.pdbx_description
1 polymer ?
#
loop_
_entity_poly.entity_id
_entity_poly.type
_entity_poly.pdbx_seq_one_letter_code
_entity_poly.pdbx_strand_id
1 'polypeptide(L)'
;MSTAQFDVVVIGAGAGGLFTAARLARRGYRTVVVERLDKVGGRASTDDIDGFKVNNGAIVIEVGGVTQQTCEEVGAEFDIREPNPPLLYRIGGKDVDVTGGGWGLLLGKLTRQGAKLVKGIGAARSDSGLPEDEISTADWVSRYTKNEGVHGIFRNMCASIFAVGSEDLPARVFLTYFTRKSAFKRFGFHPQGTIGLWRGLATAIESHGGQVWLSTPAVKIFSDGATVSGVQVTRDGQSITVNAPVVVSDVGPAATVKLLGEDNVPADYQDVVKKGDRPTAMISVNFASRERLINAPGMLSFAKSRRLAYIANFTDTCPEMAPPGWNLYVGTAVPKPSIGDFDDDAETALLLEDLRDNIDQFDQRARILNIAVTRDDWPPQRAVAGFDLPSDTPFDGLWNVGDAVKEYANGGTTACAETALLVVDKIVAAHRPAAVAR
;
A
#
# COMPACT_ATOMS: atom_id res chain seq x y z
N MET A 1 -15.61 -17.07 29.97
CA MET A 1 -15.12 -16.14 28.92
C MET A 1 -15.00 -14.77 29.57
N SER A 2 -13.87 -14.11 29.45
CA SER A 2 -13.72 -12.72 29.92
C SER A 2 -14.37 -11.76 28.89
N THR A 3 -14.84 -10.63 29.38
CA THR A 3 -15.46 -9.60 28.54
C THR A 3 -14.74 -8.27 28.73
N ALA A 4 -14.55 -7.52 27.63
CA ALA A 4 -14.05 -6.16 27.63
C ALA A 4 -15.06 -5.23 26.93
N GLN A 5 -15.10 -3.96 27.34
CA GLN A 5 -16.07 -3.00 26.82
C GLN A 5 -15.36 -1.79 26.23
N PHE A 6 -15.63 -1.51 24.96
CA PHE A 6 -15.10 -0.37 24.21
C PHE A 6 -16.22 0.33 23.44
N ASP A 7 -15.95 1.52 22.92
CA ASP A 7 -16.84 2.21 21.99
C ASP A 7 -16.59 1.74 20.57
N VAL A 8 -15.31 1.43 20.26
CA VAL A 8 -14.87 0.97 18.94
C VAL A 8 -13.85 -0.15 19.09
N VAL A 9 -14.02 -1.23 18.33
CA VAL A 9 -12.99 -2.22 18.08
C VAL A 9 -12.52 -2.16 16.63
N VAL A 10 -11.21 -2.07 16.42
CA VAL A 10 -10.57 -2.06 15.10
C VAL A 10 -9.86 -3.39 14.91
N ILE A 11 -10.22 -4.13 13.87
CA ILE A 11 -9.61 -5.41 13.51
C ILE A 11 -8.50 -5.17 12.50
N GLY A 12 -7.25 -5.40 12.94
CA GLY A 12 -6.03 -5.18 12.15
C GLY A 12 -5.33 -3.88 12.50
N ALA A 13 -4.02 -3.99 12.79
CA ALA A 13 -3.11 -2.86 12.99
C ALA A 13 -2.32 -2.54 11.70
N GLY A 14 -2.96 -2.66 10.54
CA GLY A 14 -2.47 -2.15 9.27
C GLY A 14 -2.64 -0.63 9.16
N ALA A 15 -2.30 -0.06 8.02
CA ALA A 15 -2.36 1.38 7.82
C ALA A 15 -3.78 1.94 8.04
N GLY A 16 -4.81 1.32 7.43
CA GLY A 16 -6.20 1.77 7.57
C GLY A 16 -6.69 1.71 9.01
N GLY A 17 -6.41 0.61 9.71
CA GLY A 17 -6.80 0.40 11.10
C GLY A 17 -6.14 1.40 12.04
N LEU A 18 -4.83 1.62 11.93
CA LEU A 18 -4.09 2.55 12.79
C LEU A 18 -4.51 4.00 12.57
N PHE A 19 -4.67 4.45 11.33
CA PHE A 19 -5.18 5.80 11.05
C PHE A 19 -6.58 6.02 11.59
N THR A 20 -7.47 5.01 11.47
CA THR A 20 -8.83 5.08 12.01
C THR A 20 -8.81 5.14 13.54
N ALA A 21 -8.09 4.20 14.18
CA ALA A 21 -8.02 4.10 15.62
C ALA A 21 -7.43 5.37 16.28
N ALA A 22 -6.34 5.91 15.70
CA ALA A 22 -5.69 7.11 16.22
C ALA A 22 -6.64 8.33 16.20
N ARG A 23 -7.37 8.52 15.09
CA ARG A 23 -8.34 9.60 14.97
C ARG A 23 -9.54 9.45 15.92
N LEU A 24 -10.03 8.22 16.13
CA LEU A 24 -11.14 7.96 17.05
C LEU A 24 -10.70 8.10 18.51
N ALA A 25 -9.54 7.56 18.89
CA ALA A 25 -9.00 7.74 20.24
C ALA A 25 -8.78 9.23 20.57
N ARG A 26 -8.22 10.01 19.63
CA ARG A 26 -8.06 11.46 19.76
C ARG A 26 -9.38 12.20 19.98
N ARG A 27 -10.49 11.67 19.44
CA ARG A 27 -11.85 12.20 19.62
C ARG A 27 -12.56 11.69 20.89
N GLY A 28 -11.86 10.93 21.72
CA GLY A 28 -12.35 10.45 23.02
C GLY A 28 -13.14 9.14 22.96
N TYR A 29 -13.13 8.40 21.84
CA TYR A 29 -13.68 7.05 21.79
C TYR A 29 -12.77 6.07 22.52
N ARG A 30 -13.31 5.24 23.41
CA ARG A 30 -12.60 4.11 24.00
C ARG A 30 -12.35 3.09 22.90
N THR A 31 -11.16 3.14 22.28
CA THR A 31 -10.82 2.39 21.10
C THR A 31 -9.83 1.28 21.44
N VAL A 32 -10.05 0.08 20.91
CA VAL A 32 -9.06 -1.01 20.95
C VAL A 32 -8.77 -1.47 19.52
N VAL A 33 -7.49 -1.63 19.22
CA VAL A 33 -7.00 -2.29 17.99
C VAL A 33 -6.60 -3.71 18.37
N VAL A 34 -7.08 -4.71 17.63
CA VAL A 34 -6.71 -6.10 17.77
C VAL A 34 -5.94 -6.56 16.55
N GLU A 35 -4.74 -7.10 16.75
CA GLU A 35 -3.81 -7.48 15.70
C GLU A 35 -3.32 -8.91 15.90
N ARG A 36 -3.38 -9.75 14.86
CA ARG A 36 -2.92 -11.14 14.91
C ARG A 36 -1.40 -11.30 15.04
N LEU A 37 -0.66 -10.34 14.48
CA LEU A 37 0.80 -10.34 14.51
C LEU A 37 1.32 -9.76 15.84
N ASP A 38 2.58 -9.99 16.11
CA ASP A 38 3.33 -9.45 17.25
C ASP A 38 3.84 -8.01 17.00
N LYS A 39 3.47 -7.41 15.85
CA LYS A 39 3.90 -6.08 15.44
C LYS A 39 2.81 -5.35 14.63
N VAL A 40 2.92 -4.03 14.61
CA VAL A 40 2.03 -3.15 13.83
C VAL A 40 2.48 -3.00 12.38
N GLY A 41 1.61 -2.46 11.52
CA GLY A 41 1.87 -2.09 10.13
C GLY A 41 1.40 -3.11 9.11
N GLY A 42 1.10 -4.34 9.53
CA GLY A 42 0.61 -5.39 8.64
C GLY A 42 1.51 -5.58 7.43
N ARG A 43 0.96 -5.46 6.22
CA ARG A 43 1.68 -5.57 4.92
C ARG A 43 2.64 -4.41 4.62
N ALA A 44 2.55 -3.33 5.38
CA ALA A 44 3.44 -2.17 5.29
C ALA A 44 4.43 -2.10 6.47
N SER A 45 4.75 -3.23 7.07
CA SER A 45 5.67 -3.32 8.22
C SER A 45 7.13 -3.48 7.80
N THR A 46 8.01 -3.62 8.78
CA THR A 46 9.45 -3.80 8.60
C THR A 46 9.95 -4.92 9.49
N ASP A 47 10.86 -5.75 9.01
CA ASP A 47 11.60 -6.75 9.79
C ASP A 47 13.03 -6.31 10.04
N ASP A 48 13.59 -6.77 11.15
CA ASP A 48 15.02 -6.68 11.40
C ASP A 48 15.68 -8.00 10.96
N ILE A 49 16.53 -7.91 9.94
CA ILE A 49 17.31 -9.06 9.47
C ILE A 49 18.78 -8.69 9.63
N ASP A 50 19.45 -9.27 10.61
CA ASP A 50 20.86 -9.00 10.90
C ASP A 50 21.18 -7.50 11.10
N GLY A 51 20.25 -6.73 11.66
CA GLY A 51 20.37 -5.28 11.87
C GLY A 51 19.94 -4.42 10.67
N PHE A 52 19.56 -5.03 9.56
CA PHE A 52 18.97 -4.33 8.41
C PHE A 52 17.45 -4.18 8.60
N LYS A 53 16.94 -2.99 8.34
CA LYS A 53 15.50 -2.67 8.43
C LYS A 53 14.83 -2.95 7.08
N VAL A 54 14.37 -4.18 6.91
CA VAL A 54 13.81 -4.70 5.65
C VAL A 54 12.30 -4.48 5.61
N ASN A 55 11.83 -3.65 4.69
CA ASN A 55 10.40 -3.39 4.51
C ASN A 55 9.70 -4.58 3.81
N ASN A 56 8.52 -4.98 4.32
CA ASN A 56 7.79 -6.17 3.88
C ASN A 56 6.78 -5.93 2.74
N GLY A 57 6.66 -4.70 2.25
CA GLY A 57 5.70 -4.35 1.19
C GLY A 57 5.83 -2.90 0.82
N ALA A 58 5.04 -2.00 1.42
CA ALA A 58 5.22 -0.57 1.17
C ALA A 58 6.62 -0.13 1.62
N ILE A 59 7.34 0.53 0.72
CA ILE A 59 8.72 0.96 0.96
C ILE A 59 8.84 2.48 1.11
N VAL A 60 7.85 3.22 0.66
CA VAL A 60 7.81 4.68 0.71
C VAL A 60 6.56 5.15 1.46
N ILE A 61 6.67 6.29 2.11
CA ILE A 61 5.55 7.02 2.71
C ILE A 61 5.42 8.35 1.98
N GLU A 62 4.19 8.70 1.63
CA GLU A 62 3.89 9.98 1.00
C GLU A 62 4.04 11.13 2.00
N VAL A 63 4.69 12.21 1.56
CA VAL A 63 4.89 13.44 2.32
C VAL A 63 3.87 14.48 1.88
N GLY A 64 3.21 15.11 2.84
CA GLY A 64 2.04 15.93 2.62
C GLY A 64 0.75 15.11 2.59
N GLY A 65 -0.37 15.71 2.36
CA GLY A 65 -1.67 15.05 2.27
C GLY A 65 -2.16 14.43 3.59
N VAL A 66 -3.12 13.51 3.47
CA VAL A 66 -3.88 12.98 4.61
C VAL A 66 -3.01 12.18 5.58
N THR A 67 -1.96 11.50 5.10
CA THR A 67 -1.05 10.71 5.94
C THR A 67 -0.34 11.60 6.96
N GLN A 68 0.35 12.65 6.50
CA GLN A 68 1.05 13.58 7.37
C GLN A 68 0.07 14.37 8.25
N GLN A 69 -1.01 14.88 7.67
CA GLN A 69 -2.06 15.60 8.40
C GLN A 69 -2.65 14.76 9.54
N THR A 70 -2.83 13.45 9.33
CA THR A 70 -3.30 12.56 10.40
C THR A 70 -2.28 12.47 11.53
N CYS A 71 -1.00 12.29 11.22
CA CYS A 71 0.05 12.24 12.25
C CYS A 71 0.10 13.54 13.05
N GLU A 72 0.05 14.68 12.40
CA GLU A 72 0.02 16.00 13.04
C GLU A 72 -1.25 16.16 13.91
N GLU A 73 -2.43 15.78 13.41
CA GLU A 73 -3.69 15.82 14.16
C GLU A 73 -3.63 15.00 15.45
N VAL A 74 -3.09 13.78 15.39
CA VAL A 74 -3.10 12.87 16.54
C VAL A 74 -1.85 12.99 17.42
N GLY A 75 -0.88 13.81 17.05
CA GLY A 75 0.39 13.98 17.76
C GLY A 75 1.36 12.81 17.58
N ALA A 76 1.25 12.08 16.47
CA ALA A 76 2.22 11.04 16.11
C ALA A 76 3.45 11.64 15.42
N GLU A 77 4.63 11.05 15.67
CA GLU A 77 5.84 11.44 14.98
C GLU A 77 5.76 11.14 13.47
N PHE A 78 6.27 12.06 12.64
CA PHE A 78 6.32 11.92 11.19
C PHE A 78 7.76 12.20 10.69
N ASP A 79 8.72 11.29 11.01
CA ASP A 79 10.13 11.38 10.55
C ASP A 79 10.28 10.71 9.18
N ILE A 80 9.70 11.33 8.14
CA ILE A 80 9.83 10.86 6.75
C ILE A 80 10.83 11.76 6.03
N ARG A 81 11.94 11.17 5.60
CA ARG A 81 13.05 11.86 4.94
C ARG A 81 13.00 11.64 3.45
N GLU A 82 13.00 12.74 2.69
CA GLU A 82 12.87 12.71 1.25
C GLU A 82 14.24 12.54 0.58
N PRO A 83 14.41 11.55 -0.31
CA PRO A 83 15.61 11.45 -1.14
C PRO A 83 15.66 12.56 -2.19
N ASN A 84 16.86 12.98 -2.57
CA ASN A 84 17.05 14.01 -3.59
C ASN A 84 18.17 13.62 -4.58
N PRO A 85 17.84 13.34 -5.87
CA PRO A 85 16.49 13.28 -6.44
C PRO A 85 15.70 12.05 -5.95
N PRO A 86 14.35 12.14 -5.88
CA PRO A 86 13.53 11.02 -5.38
C PRO A 86 13.46 9.86 -6.38
N LEU A 87 13.47 10.14 -7.68
CA LEU A 87 13.31 9.13 -8.72
C LEU A 87 14.17 9.43 -9.94
N LEU A 88 14.96 8.47 -10.34
CA LEU A 88 15.68 8.44 -11.63
C LEU A 88 15.12 7.35 -12.53
N TYR A 89 15.25 7.54 -13.84
CA TYR A 89 14.96 6.52 -14.85
C TYR A 89 16.22 6.14 -15.62
N ARG A 90 16.52 4.84 -15.72
CA ARG A 90 17.58 4.32 -16.59
C ARG A 90 17.09 4.16 -18.02
N ILE A 91 17.63 4.97 -18.93
CA ILE A 91 17.25 5.03 -20.34
C ILE A 91 18.51 5.00 -21.19
N GLY A 92 18.66 3.93 -21.98
CA GLY A 92 19.86 3.76 -22.84
C GLY A 92 21.17 3.75 -22.04
N GLY A 93 21.17 3.18 -20.83
CA GLY A 93 22.32 3.09 -19.93
C GLY A 93 22.63 4.37 -19.15
N LYS A 94 21.80 5.41 -19.24
CA LYS A 94 21.96 6.67 -18.50
C LYS A 94 20.83 6.86 -17.50
N ASP A 95 21.18 7.28 -16.28
CA ASP A 95 20.23 7.60 -15.23
C ASP A 95 19.81 9.06 -15.37
N VAL A 96 18.51 9.30 -15.58
CA VAL A 96 17.92 10.61 -15.91
C VAL A 96 16.95 11.00 -14.82
N ASP A 97 17.10 12.20 -14.27
CA ASP A 97 16.12 12.78 -13.35
C ASP A 97 14.87 13.22 -14.14
N VAL A 98 13.73 12.67 -13.75
CA VAL A 98 12.44 12.95 -14.37
C VAL A 98 11.55 13.86 -13.52
N THR A 99 11.96 14.20 -12.31
CA THR A 99 11.16 14.95 -11.34
C THR A 99 11.04 16.43 -11.66
N GLY A 100 12.03 17.01 -12.34
CA GLY A 100 12.06 18.42 -12.76
C GLY A 100 11.29 18.78 -14.03
N GLY A 101 10.21 18.07 -14.38
CA GLY A 101 9.45 18.31 -15.62
C GLY A 101 10.00 17.55 -16.85
N GLY A 102 10.96 16.67 -16.64
CA GLY A 102 11.62 15.86 -17.67
C GLY A 102 10.68 14.87 -18.40
N TRP A 103 9.50 14.59 -17.87
CA TRP A 103 8.53 13.70 -18.51
C TRP A 103 8.10 14.18 -19.91
N GLY A 104 7.83 15.48 -20.05
CA GLY A 104 7.51 16.07 -21.36
C GLY A 104 8.69 15.99 -22.34
N LEU A 105 9.92 16.16 -21.83
CA LEU A 105 11.16 16.01 -22.58
C LEU A 105 11.42 14.54 -22.96
N LEU A 106 11.14 13.62 -22.06
CA LEU A 106 11.36 12.19 -22.19
C LEU A 106 10.39 11.56 -23.18
N LEU A 107 9.11 11.88 -23.07
CA LEU A 107 8.06 11.38 -23.96
C LEU A 107 7.98 12.18 -25.26
N GLY A 108 8.22 13.50 -25.24
CA GLY A 108 8.07 14.39 -26.40
C GLY A 108 9.25 14.40 -27.37
N LYS A 109 10.49 14.15 -26.90
CA LYS A 109 11.68 14.10 -27.79
C LYS A 109 11.84 12.78 -28.53
N LEU A 110 11.14 11.71 -28.09
CA LEU A 110 11.39 10.37 -28.60
C LEU A 110 10.81 10.11 -29.99
N THR A 111 9.72 10.73 -30.40
CA THR A 111 9.17 10.62 -31.76
C THR A 111 7.90 11.49 -31.97
N ARG A 112 7.42 11.64 -33.25
CA ARG A 112 6.06 12.13 -33.56
C ARG A 112 4.95 11.35 -32.82
N GLN A 113 5.19 10.10 -32.45
CA GLN A 113 4.31 9.22 -31.69
C GLN A 113 4.26 9.62 -30.23
N GLY A 114 5.40 10.00 -29.63
CA GLY A 114 5.45 10.53 -28.26
C GLY A 114 4.64 11.80 -28.07
N ALA A 115 4.63 12.69 -29.06
CA ALA A 115 3.80 13.89 -29.03
C ALA A 115 2.28 13.56 -29.05
N LYS A 116 1.87 12.52 -29.80
CA LYS A 116 0.48 12.04 -29.79
C LYS A 116 0.09 11.43 -28.44
N LEU A 117 1.00 10.68 -27.82
CA LEU A 117 0.81 10.11 -26.49
C LEU A 117 0.65 11.20 -25.43
N VAL A 118 1.52 12.22 -25.43
CA VAL A 118 1.40 13.38 -24.53
C VAL A 118 0.08 14.13 -24.73
N LYS A 119 -0.37 14.27 -25.99
CA LYS A 119 -1.68 14.85 -26.31
C LYS A 119 -2.82 13.98 -25.78
N GLY A 120 -2.73 12.65 -25.90
CA GLY A 120 -3.69 11.69 -25.33
C GLY A 120 -3.78 11.79 -23.80
N ILE A 121 -2.64 11.87 -23.11
CA ILE A 121 -2.59 12.11 -21.66
C ILE A 121 -3.23 13.48 -21.33
N GLY A 122 -2.94 14.52 -22.10
CA GLY A 122 -3.54 15.85 -21.91
C GLY A 122 -5.05 15.87 -22.10
N ALA A 123 -5.58 15.12 -23.06
CA ALA A 123 -7.02 14.98 -23.30
C ALA A 123 -7.74 14.31 -22.12
N ALA A 124 -7.10 13.36 -21.44
CA ALA A 124 -7.65 12.65 -20.29
C ALA A 124 -7.88 13.52 -19.04
N ARG A 125 -7.52 14.82 -19.07
CA ARG A 125 -7.91 15.80 -18.03
C ARG A 125 -9.41 16.05 -17.99
N SER A 126 -10.14 15.77 -19.05
CA SER A 126 -11.60 15.80 -19.12
C SER A 126 -12.16 14.38 -19.15
N ASP A 127 -13.40 14.19 -18.67
CA ASP A 127 -14.04 12.86 -18.66
C ASP A 127 -14.24 12.32 -20.08
N SER A 128 -14.54 13.19 -21.04
CA SER A 128 -14.68 12.82 -22.46
C SER A 128 -13.38 12.37 -23.12
N GLY A 129 -12.23 12.66 -22.52
CA GLY A 129 -10.92 12.23 -23.01
C GLY A 129 -10.37 10.98 -22.32
N LEU A 130 -11.06 10.45 -21.29
CA LEU A 130 -10.69 9.20 -20.66
C LEU A 130 -11.13 8.01 -21.54
N PRO A 131 -10.29 6.97 -21.67
CA PRO A 131 -10.67 5.76 -22.39
C PRO A 131 -11.79 5.00 -21.68
N GLU A 132 -12.38 4.02 -22.38
CA GLU A 132 -13.31 3.06 -21.79
C GLU A 132 -12.61 2.24 -20.68
N ASP A 133 -13.40 1.82 -19.66
CA ASP A 133 -12.85 1.15 -18.47
C ASP A 133 -12.20 -0.20 -18.77
N GLU A 134 -12.63 -0.89 -19.83
CA GLU A 134 -12.16 -2.24 -20.17
C GLU A 134 -10.80 -2.29 -20.88
N ILE A 135 -10.28 -1.15 -21.38
CA ILE A 135 -8.99 -1.15 -22.05
C ILE A 135 -7.84 -1.11 -21.04
N SER A 136 -6.87 -2.03 -21.19
CA SER A 136 -5.66 -2.02 -20.37
C SER A 136 -4.76 -0.82 -20.67
N THR A 137 -3.90 -0.45 -19.72
CA THR A 137 -2.88 0.60 -19.93
C THR A 137 -1.91 0.21 -21.05
N ALA A 138 -1.52 -1.07 -21.15
CA ALA A 138 -0.66 -1.57 -22.21
C ALA A 138 -1.30 -1.40 -23.60
N ASP A 139 -2.56 -1.79 -23.75
CA ASP A 139 -3.29 -1.66 -25.02
C ASP A 139 -3.53 -0.19 -25.39
N TRP A 140 -3.83 0.65 -24.39
CA TRP A 140 -3.97 2.08 -24.62
C TRP A 140 -2.67 2.71 -25.14
N VAL A 141 -1.51 2.39 -24.55
CA VAL A 141 -0.19 2.85 -25.02
C VAL A 141 0.08 2.34 -26.43
N SER A 142 -0.30 1.10 -26.74
CA SER A 142 -0.11 0.46 -28.05
C SER A 142 -0.81 1.19 -29.20
N ARG A 143 -1.87 1.96 -28.92
CA ARG A 143 -2.53 2.82 -29.91
C ARG A 143 -1.64 3.96 -30.42
N TYR A 144 -0.63 4.34 -29.64
CA TYR A 144 0.25 5.49 -29.95
C TYR A 144 1.66 5.05 -30.35
N THR A 145 2.19 3.95 -29.78
CA THR A 145 3.57 3.54 -30.03
C THR A 145 3.76 2.05 -29.80
N LYS A 146 4.70 1.48 -30.54
CA LYS A 146 5.24 0.12 -30.31
C LYS A 146 6.65 0.14 -29.70
N ASN A 147 7.11 1.30 -29.25
CA ASN A 147 8.45 1.44 -28.70
C ASN A 147 8.51 0.75 -27.31
N GLU A 148 9.31 -0.29 -27.21
CA GLU A 148 9.50 -1.12 -25.98
C GLU A 148 9.92 -0.29 -24.77
N GLY A 149 10.76 0.73 -24.94
CA GLY A 149 11.19 1.59 -23.86
C GLY A 149 10.04 2.44 -23.29
N VAL A 150 9.12 2.90 -24.17
CA VAL A 150 7.91 3.62 -23.71
C VAL A 150 6.98 2.66 -22.96
N HIS A 151 6.73 1.47 -23.50
CA HIS A 151 5.95 0.44 -22.80
C HIS A 151 6.55 0.08 -21.46
N GLY A 152 7.89 -0.08 -21.38
CA GLY A 152 8.59 -0.36 -20.12
C GLY A 152 8.41 0.74 -19.08
N ILE A 153 8.44 2.02 -19.48
CA ILE A 153 8.18 3.14 -18.58
C ILE A 153 6.76 3.04 -18.01
N PHE A 154 5.74 2.84 -18.85
CA PHE A 154 4.35 2.73 -18.39
C PHE A 154 4.13 1.51 -17.50
N ARG A 155 4.68 0.34 -17.89
CA ARG A 155 4.64 -0.88 -17.07
C ARG A 155 5.22 -0.62 -15.67
N ASN A 156 6.40 -0.01 -15.60
CA ASN A 156 7.07 0.22 -14.33
C ASN A 156 6.38 1.31 -13.49
N MET A 157 5.69 2.26 -14.12
CA MET A 157 4.81 3.20 -13.41
C MET A 157 3.59 2.50 -12.81
N CYS A 158 2.93 1.61 -13.57
CA CYS A 158 1.83 0.78 -13.06
C CYS A 158 2.29 -0.07 -11.86
N ALA A 159 3.45 -0.73 -12.00
CA ALA A 159 4.04 -1.56 -10.95
C ALA A 159 4.38 -0.74 -9.68
N SER A 160 5.02 0.41 -9.84
CA SER A 160 5.48 1.24 -8.71
C SER A 160 4.34 1.90 -7.92
N ILE A 161 3.25 2.27 -8.60
CA ILE A 161 2.15 3.04 -7.99
C ILE A 161 1.03 2.11 -7.54
N PHE A 162 0.68 1.12 -8.36
CA PHE A 162 -0.50 0.28 -8.17
C PHE A 162 -0.17 -1.18 -7.85
N ALA A 163 1.11 -1.55 -7.85
CA ALA A 163 1.56 -2.93 -7.67
C ALA A 163 0.85 -3.91 -8.63
N VAL A 164 0.68 -3.51 -9.91
CA VAL A 164 -0.03 -4.26 -10.93
C VAL A 164 0.64 -4.08 -12.30
N GLY A 165 0.53 -5.08 -13.16
CA GLY A 165 1.01 -5.00 -14.54
C GLY A 165 0.22 -4.01 -15.40
N SER A 166 0.84 -3.44 -16.42
CA SER A 166 0.16 -2.53 -17.36
C SER A 166 -0.93 -3.23 -18.18
N GLU A 167 -0.87 -4.54 -18.28
CA GLU A 167 -1.85 -5.40 -18.94
C GLU A 167 -3.12 -5.59 -18.10
N ASP A 168 -2.98 -5.51 -16.77
CA ASP A 168 -4.07 -5.75 -15.81
C ASP A 168 -4.66 -4.46 -15.23
N LEU A 169 -3.98 -3.30 -15.39
CA LEU A 169 -4.46 -2.01 -14.92
C LEU A 169 -5.29 -1.31 -16.01
N PRO A 170 -6.57 -0.94 -15.74
CA PRO A 170 -7.35 -0.14 -16.67
C PRO A 170 -6.68 1.21 -16.97
N ALA A 171 -6.63 1.57 -18.26
CA ALA A 171 -6.03 2.83 -18.71
C ALA A 171 -6.73 4.06 -18.11
N ARG A 172 -8.04 3.97 -17.91
CA ARG A 172 -8.82 5.03 -17.26
C ARG A 172 -8.35 5.31 -15.85
N VAL A 173 -8.05 4.27 -15.07
CA VAL A 173 -7.49 4.36 -13.70
C VAL A 173 -6.14 5.07 -13.73
N PHE A 174 -5.23 4.56 -14.57
CA PHE A 174 -3.89 5.11 -14.72
C PHE A 174 -3.94 6.62 -15.09
N LEU A 175 -4.72 6.97 -16.07
CA LEU A 175 -4.84 8.34 -16.54
C LEU A 175 -5.53 9.27 -15.54
N THR A 176 -6.55 8.80 -14.82
CA THR A 176 -7.20 9.55 -13.75
C THR A 176 -6.20 9.89 -12.65
N TYR A 177 -5.39 8.92 -12.20
CA TYR A 177 -4.34 9.17 -11.22
C TYR A 177 -3.37 10.26 -11.70
N PHE A 178 -2.85 10.13 -12.93
CA PHE A 178 -1.86 11.05 -13.48
C PHE A 178 -2.39 12.46 -13.75
N THR A 179 -3.64 12.60 -14.12
CA THR A 179 -4.19 13.90 -14.53
C THR A 179 -4.97 14.62 -13.44
N ARG A 180 -5.45 13.92 -12.39
CA ARG A 180 -6.37 14.48 -11.39
C ARG A 180 -5.94 14.31 -9.96
N LYS A 181 -5.21 13.22 -9.63
CA LYS A 181 -4.83 12.87 -8.24
C LYS A 181 -3.39 13.28 -7.87
N SER A 182 -2.74 14.12 -8.67
CA SER A 182 -1.35 14.58 -8.44
C SER A 182 -0.33 13.43 -8.42
N ALA A 183 -0.07 12.86 -9.59
CA ALA A 183 0.81 11.71 -9.79
C ALA A 183 2.24 11.84 -9.25
N PHE A 184 2.70 13.06 -9.04
CA PHE A 184 4.06 13.33 -8.56
C PHE A 184 4.02 13.81 -7.11
N LYS A 185 3.55 12.92 -6.26
CA LYS A 185 3.56 13.14 -4.83
C LYS A 185 4.99 13.06 -4.32
N ARG A 186 5.29 13.87 -3.31
CA ARG A 186 6.54 13.77 -2.56
C ARG A 186 6.48 12.50 -1.71
N PHE A 187 7.57 11.79 -1.60
CA PHE A 187 7.66 10.58 -0.79
C PHE A 187 9.04 10.48 -0.13
N GLY A 188 9.11 9.69 0.89
CA GLY A 188 10.37 9.46 1.59
C GLY A 188 10.39 8.14 2.33
N PHE A 189 11.47 7.96 3.08
CA PHE A 189 11.75 6.79 3.89
C PHE A 189 11.74 7.16 5.37
N HIS A 190 11.35 6.22 6.22
CA HIS A 190 11.47 6.37 7.66
C HIS A 190 12.78 5.70 8.14
N PRO A 191 13.57 6.29 9.07
CA PRO A 191 14.88 5.75 9.52
C PRO A 191 14.79 4.35 10.13
N GLN A 192 13.65 3.98 10.69
CA GLN A 192 13.42 2.64 11.24
C GLN A 192 12.69 1.69 10.27
N GLY A 193 12.61 2.04 8.97
CA GLY A 193 11.69 1.42 8.04
C GLY A 193 10.25 1.88 8.28
N THR A 194 9.32 1.46 7.43
CA THR A 194 7.93 1.92 7.49
C THR A 194 7.25 1.66 8.84
N ILE A 195 7.69 0.62 9.59
CA ILE A 195 7.16 0.31 10.93
C ILE A 195 7.30 1.48 11.92
N GLY A 196 8.27 2.38 11.72
CA GLY A 196 8.46 3.55 12.59
C GLY A 196 7.21 4.45 12.62
N LEU A 197 6.62 4.72 11.45
CA LEU A 197 5.36 5.48 11.35
C LEU A 197 4.21 4.77 12.09
N TRP A 198 4.09 3.47 11.91
CA TRP A 198 3.02 2.67 12.51
C TRP A 198 3.15 2.59 14.03
N ARG A 199 4.37 2.51 14.57
CA ARG A 199 4.64 2.60 16.01
C ARG A 199 4.29 3.98 16.57
N GLY A 200 4.61 5.05 15.82
CA GLY A 200 4.21 6.41 16.19
C GLY A 200 2.68 6.55 16.33
N LEU A 201 1.91 6.00 15.38
CA LEU A 201 0.45 5.97 15.46
C LEU A 201 -0.07 5.10 16.61
N ALA A 202 0.53 3.92 16.86
CA ALA A 202 0.16 3.08 18.00
C ALA A 202 0.39 3.80 19.33
N THR A 203 1.53 4.47 19.50
CA THR A 203 1.83 5.32 20.66
C THR A 203 0.82 6.45 20.81
N ALA A 204 0.41 7.10 19.70
CA ALA A 204 -0.61 8.13 19.73
C ALA A 204 -1.97 7.57 20.17
N ILE A 205 -2.39 6.40 19.69
CA ILE A 205 -3.60 5.72 20.15
C ILE A 205 -3.58 5.54 21.67
N GLU A 206 -2.49 5.02 22.22
CA GLU A 206 -2.34 4.76 23.64
C GLU A 206 -2.28 6.04 24.47
N SER A 207 -1.64 7.10 23.98
CA SER A 207 -1.57 8.41 24.64
C SER A 207 -2.95 9.09 24.74
N HIS A 208 -3.86 8.75 23.85
CA HIS A 208 -5.25 9.21 23.89
C HIS A 208 -6.20 8.24 24.62
N GLY A 209 -5.66 7.25 25.35
CA GLY A 209 -6.45 6.31 26.17
C GLY A 209 -7.01 5.10 25.38
N GLY A 210 -6.64 4.93 24.13
CA GLY A 210 -6.89 3.71 23.36
C GLY A 210 -5.94 2.58 23.75
N GLN A 211 -6.13 1.42 23.15
CA GLN A 211 -5.29 0.24 23.38
C GLN A 211 -4.92 -0.45 22.06
N VAL A 212 -3.72 -1.02 22.00
CA VAL A 212 -3.27 -1.86 20.88
C VAL A 212 -2.90 -3.24 21.43
N TRP A 213 -3.67 -4.24 21.02
CA TRP A 213 -3.49 -5.62 21.44
C TRP A 213 -2.84 -6.42 20.31
N LEU A 214 -1.55 -6.63 20.39
CA LEU A 214 -0.79 -7.48 19.47
C LEU A 214 -0.98 -8.95 19.84
N SER A 215 -0.59 -9.87 18.94
CA SER A 215 -0.76 -11.33 19.08
C SER A 215 -2.19 -11.71 19.49
N THR A 216 -3.17 -10.94 19.02
CA THR A 216 -4.57 -11.05 19.41
C THR A 216 -5.44 -11.17 18.15
N PRO A 217 -5.51 -12.35 17.50
CA PRO A 217 -6.34 -12.56 16.33
C PRO A 217 -7.84 -12.41 16.65
N ALA A 218 -8.56 -11.69 15.78
CA ALA A 218 -10.02 -11.72 15.74
C ALA A 218 -10.49 -13.06 15.18
N VAL A 219 -11.50 -13.65 15.81
CA VAL A 219 -12.05 -14.98 15.48
C VAL A 219 -13.44 -14.87 14.89
N LYS A 220 -14.25 -13.92 15.38
CA LYS A 220 -15.64 -13.75 14.94
C LYS A 220 -16.11 -12.31 15.20
N ILE A 221 -16.90 -11.78 14.29
CA ILE A 221 -17.69 -10.55 14.51
C ILE A 221 -19.10 -11.00 14.92
N PHE A 222 -19.61 -10.45 16.01
CA PHE A 222 -20.98 -10.72 16.47
C PHE A 222 -21.95 -9.72 15.84
N SER A 223 -23.06 -10.23 15.30
CA SER A 223 -24.19 -9.44 14.81
C SER A 223 -25.50 -10.12 15.16
N ASP A 224 -26.57 -9.34 15.21
CA ASP A 224 -27.95 -9.83 15.36
C ASP A 224 -28.69 -9.94 14.00
N GLY A 225 -27.93 -9.89 12.90
CA GLY A 225 -28.41 -9.89 11.52
C GLY A 225 -28.54 -8.49 10.90
N ALA A 226 -28.56 -7.43 11.68
CA ALA A 226 -28.63 -6.04 11.22
C ALA A 226 -27.53 -5.17 11.79
N THR A 227 -27.19 -5.36 13.06
CA THR A 227 -26.26 -4.50 13.82
C THR A 227 -25.15 -5.34 14.43
N VAL A 228 -23.91 -4.82 14.43
CA VAL A 228 -22.81 -5.49 15.12
C VAL A 228 -22.81 -5.15 16.61
N SER A 229 -22.31 -6.08 17.43
CA SER A 229 -22.25 -5.92 18.88
C SER A 229 -20.85 -6.10 19.47
N GLY A 230 -19.88 -6.53 18.67
CA GLY A 230 -18.50 -6.73 19.12
C GLY A 230 -17.76 -7.80 18.35
N VAL A 231 -16.63 -8.19 18.91
CA VAL A 231 -15.69 -9.14 18.28
C VAL A 231 -15.22 -10.17 19.31
N GLN A 232 -15.15 -11.43 18.92
CA GLN A 232 -14.42 -12.45 19.66
C GLN A 232 -12.97 -12.46 19.24
N VAL A 233 -12.07 -12.43 20.21
CA VAL A 233 -10.62 -12.49 19.98
C VAL A 233 -10.00 -13.62 20.80
N THR A 234 -8.80 -14.06 20.42
CA THR A 234 -7.97 -14.92 21.24
C THR A 234 -6.77 -14.12 21.74
N ARG A 235 -6.56 -14.03 23.04
CA ARG A 235 -5.42 -13.35 23.65
C ARG A 235 -4.83 -14.21 24.76
N ASP A 236 -3.52 -14.43 24.74
CA ASP A 236 -2.81 -15.30 25.71
C ASP A 236 -3.46 -16.70 25.84
N GLY A 237 -3.93 -17.25 24.71
CA GLY A 237 -4.62 -18.54 24.65
C GLY A 237 -6.06 -18.52 25.20
N GLN A 238 -6.57 -17.37 25.63
CA GLN A 238 -7.91 -17.23 26.18
C GLN A 238 -8.85 -16.54 25.16
N SER A 239 -10.10 -17.01 25.13
CA SER A 239 -11.16 -16.35 24.35
C SER A 239 -11.73 -15.18 25.14
N ILE A 240 -11.69 -14.00 24.54
CA ILE A 240 -12.22 -12.74 25.08
C ILE A 240 -13.31 -12.21 24.13
N THR A 241 -14.45 -11.81 24.68
CA THR A 241 -15.45 -11.06 23.95
C THR A 241 -15.21 -9.56 24.15
N VAL A 242 -14.92 -8.84 23.07
CA VAL A 242 -14.80 -7.39 23.05
C VAL A 242 -16.15 -6.84 22.60
N ASN A 243 -16.95 -6.33 23.53
CA ASN A 243 -18.21 -5.67 23.21
C ASN A 243 -17.94 -4.25 22.72
N ALA A 244 -18.49 -3.89 21.58
CA ALA A 244 -18.43 -2.54 21.02
C ALA A 244 -19.57 -2.34 20.00
N PRO A 245 -20.29 -1.19 20.03
CA PRO A 245 -21.30 -0.87 19.03
C PRO A 245 -20.71 -0.52 17.66
N VAL A 246 -19.39 -0.30 17.58
CA VAL A 246 -18.69 0.00 16.34
C VAL A 246 -17.55 -0.98 16.13
N VAL A 247 -17.50 -1.59 14.95
CA VAL A 247 -16.44 -2.46 14.47
C VAL A 247 -15.87 -1.87 13.18
N VAL A 248 -14.55 -1.69 13.12
CA VAL A 248 -13.85 -1.28 11.90
C VAL A 248 -12.91 -2.40 11.49
N SER A 249 -13.00 -2.85 10.23
CA SER A 249 -12.19 -3.94 9.72
C SER A 249 -11.16 -3.45 8.70
N ASP A 250 -9.86 -3.64 9.03
CA ASP A 250 -8.70 -3.39 8.15
C ASP A 250 -8.10 -4.69 7.59
N VAL A 251 -8.84 -5.79 7.68
CA VAL A 251 -8.38 -7.10 7.15
C VAL A 251 -8.86 -7.39 5.73
N GLY A 252 -9.65 -6.48 5.17
CA GLY A 252 -10.24 -6.55 3.83
C GLY A 252 -11.64 -7.19 3.84
N PRO A 253 -12.51 -6.80 2.88
CA PRO A 253 -13.92 -7.20 2.85
C PRO A 253 -14.14 -8.71 2.82
N ALA A 254 -13.34 -9.47 2.05
CA ALA A 254 -13.46 -10.94 2.00
C ALA A 254 -13.18 -11.59 3.36
N ALA A 255 -12.16 -11.14 4.09
CA ALA A 255 -11.87 -11.62 5.45
C ALA A 255 -12.95 -11.15 6.45
N THR A 256 -13.51 -9.95 6.27
CA THR A 256 -14.63 -9.46 7.08
C THR A 256 -15.87 -10.36 6.94
N VAL A 257 -16.20 -10.77 5.71
CA VAL A 257 -17.29 -11.74 5.44
C VAL A 257 -17.05 -13.08 6.17
N LYS A 258 -15.82 -13.59 6.12
CA LYS A 258 -15.45 -14.81 6.85
C LYS A 258 -15.60 -14.66 8.37
N LEU A 259 -15.22 -13.50 8.95
CA LEU A 259 -15.38 -13.23 10.38
C LEU A 259 -16.84 -13.10 10.82
N LEU A 260 -17.73 -12.62 9.95
CA LEU A 260 -19.18 -12.59 10.19
C LEU A 260 -19.81 -13.99 10.11
N GLY A 261 -19.19 -14.89 9.34
CA GLY A 261 -19.76 -16.17 8.88
C GLY A 261 -20.60 -15.94 7.61
N GLU A 262 -20.21 -16.59 6.53
CA GLU A 262 -20.77 -16.38 5.18
C GLU A 262 -22.30 -16.50 5.16
N ASP A 263 -22.86 -17.47 5.89
CA ASP A 263 -24.31 -17.69 5.98
C ASP A 263 -25.08 -16.51 6.61
N ASN A 264 -24.40 -15.62 7.34
CA ASN A 264 -25.02 -14.45 7.98
C ASN A 264 -24.93 -13.18 7.11
N VAL A 265 -24.24 -13.24 5.97
CA VAL A 265 -24.00 -12.08 5.11
C VAL A 265 -24.93 -12.12 3.89
N PRO A 266 -25.62 -11.03 3.54
CA PRO A 266 -26.45 -10.96 2.35
C PRO A 266 -25.71 -11.38 1.07
N ALA A 267 -26.35 -12.19 0.22
CA ALA A 267 -25.72 -12.77 -0.96
C ALA A 267 -25.27 -11.72 -1.98
N ASP A 268 -26.02 -10.65 -2.14
CA ASP A 268 -25.70 -9.53 -3.02
C ASP A 268 -24.40 -8.81 -2.59
N TYR A 269 -24.19 -8.62 -1.28
CA TYR A 269 -22.93 -8.08 -0.76
C TYR A 269 -21.77 -9.05 -0.97
N GLN A 270 -21.98 -10.35 -0.73
CA GLN A 270 -20.95 -11.36 -1.02
C GLN A 270 -20.53 -11.35 -2.49
N ASP A 271 -21.50 -11.20 -3.42
CA ASP A 271 -21.22 -11.11 -4.86
C ASP A 271 -20.40 -9.85 -5.21
N VAL A 272 -20.70 -8.71 -4.58
CA VAL A 272 -19.90 -7.49 -4.72
C VAL A 272 -18.48 -7.72 -4.23
N VAL A 273 -18.32 -8.31 -3.04
CA VAL A 273 -16.99 -8.60 -2.45
C VAL A 273 -16.20 -9.54 -3.36
N LYS A 274 -16.79 -10.65 -3.86
CA LYS A 274 -16.12 -11.60 -4.77
C LYS A 274 -15.65 -10.96 -6.07
N LYS A 275 -16.41 -10.01 -6.61
CA LYS A 275 -16.03 -9.30 -7.86
C LYS A 275 -14.86 -8.33 -7.66
N GLY A 276 -14.78 -7.70 -6.49
CA GLY A 276 -13.73 -6.74 -6.17
C GLY A 276 -12.49 -7.36 -5.48
N ASP A 277 -12.58 -8.60 -5.01
CA ASP A 277 -11.46 -9.33 -4.40
C ASP A 277 -10.49 -9.78 -5.50
N ARG A 278 -9.60 -8.87 -5.88
CA ARG A 278 -8.60 -9.05 -6.94
C ARG A 278 -7.21 -8.73 -6.38
N PRO A 279 -6.65 -9.61 -5.55
CA PRO A 279 -5.34 -9.40 -4.97
C PRO A 279 -4.27 -9.39 -6.06
N THR A 280 -3.37 -8.39 -5.98
CA THR A 280 -2.21 -8.30 -6.86
C THR A 280 -1.04 -9.07 -6.29
N ALA A 281 0.01 -9.27 -7.10
CA ALA A 281 1.24 -9.90 -6.67
C ALA A 281 2.47 -9.03 -6.90
N MET A 282 3.48 -9.19 -6.04
CA MET A 282 4.78 -8.53 -6.16
C MET A 282 5.89 -9.43 -5.65
N ILE A 283 7.05 -9.34 -6.28
CA ILE A 283 8.28 -10.00 -5.86
C ILE A 283 9.27 -8.93 -5.44
N SER A 284 9.90 -9.12 -4.29
CA SER A 284 10.91 -8.20 -3.76
C SER A 284 12.19 -8.98 -3.42
N VAL A 285 13.33 -8.49 -3.89
CA VAL A 285 14.66 -8.94 -3.50
C VAL A 285 15.28 -7.85 -2.65
N ASN A 286 15.41 -8.08 -1.35
CA ASN A 286 16.13 -7.18 -0.46
C ASN A 286 17.58 -7.60 -0.39
N PHE A 287 18.49 -6.66 -0.61
CA PHE A 287 19.93 -6.93 -0.66
C PHE A 287 20.73 -5.78 -0.06
N ALA A 288 21.92 -6.10 0.39
CA ALA A 288 22.84 -5.16 1.00
C ALA A 288 24.22 -5.22 0.35
N SER A 289 24.98 -4.14 0.43
CA SER A 289 26.36 -4.08 -0.07
C SER A 289 27.21 -3.16 0.81
N ARG A 290 28.50 -3.47 0.88
CA ARG A 290 29.52 -2.56 1.45
C ARG A 290 29.82 -1.38 0.53
N GLU A 291 29.53 -1.54 -0.76
CA GLU A 291 29.75 -0.54 -1.78
C GLU A 291 28.42 0.05 -2.24
N ARG A 292 28.48 1.28 -2.75
CA ARG A 292 27.32 1.89 -3.40
C ARG A 292 27.09 1.23 -4.76
N LEU A 293 25.91 0.62 -4.96
CA LEU A 293 25.60 -0.16 -6.17
C LEU A 293 24.90 0.65 -7.26
N ILE A 294 24.14 1.69 -6.87
CA ILE A 294 23.43 2.58 -7.80
C ILE A 294 23.63 4.05 -7.38
N ASN A 295 23.62 4.96 -8.35
CA ASN A 295 23.78 6.39 -8.09
C ASN A 295 22.47 7.14 -7.83
N ALA A 296 21.39 6.43 -7.55
CA ALA A 296 20.11 7.01 -7.17
C ALA A 296 19.99 7.06 -5.65
N PRO A 297 19.79 8.23 -5.03
CA PRO A 297 19.58 8.33 -3.58
C PRO A 297 18.18 7.90 -3.15
N GLY A 298 17.22 7.81 -4.07
CA GLY A 298 15.87 7.33 -3.87
C GLY A 298 15.61 6.07 -4.69
N MET A 299 14.75 6.19 -5.69
CA MET A 299 14.40 5.08 -6.58
C MET A 299 15.06 5.23 -7.95
N LEU A 300 15.47 4.10 -8.52
CA LEU A 300 15.90 3.97 -9.90
C LEU A 300 14.94 3.04 -10.63
N SER A 301 14.19 3.55 -11.59
CA SER A 301 13.33 2.76 -12.47
C SER A 301 13.97 2.58 -13.85
N PHE A 302 13.38 1.74 -14.69
CA PHE A 302 13.99 1.28 -15.94
C PHE A 302 13.05 1.43 -17.13
N ALA A 303 13.56 1.93 -18.26
CA ALA A 303 12.81 1.91 -19.51
C ALA A 303 12.80 0.53 -20.18
N LYS A 304 13.79 -0.28 -19.85
CA LYS A 304 13.90 -1.68 -20.35
C LYS A 304 14.29 -2.59 -19.22
N SER A 305 13.43 -3.55 -18.91
CA SER A 305 13.64 -4.64 -17.97
C SER A 305 12.65 -5.76 -18.31
N ARG A 306 12.90 -6.99 -17.87
CA ARG A 306 11.96 -8.10 -18.02
C ARG A 306 10.82 -7.98 -17.01
N ARG A 307 11.22 -7.78 -15.74
CA ARG A 307 10.31 -7.69 -14.59
C ARG A 307 10.64 -6.55 -13.62
N LEU A 308 11.92 -6.20 -13.46
CA LEU A 308 12.39 -5.19 -12.52
C LEU A 308 11.71 -3.84 -12.77
N ALA A 309 10.89 -3.42 -11.82
CA ALA A 309 10.17 -2.15 -11.88
C ALA A 309 11.05 -1.00 -11.40
N TYR A 310 11.69 -1.19 -10.26
CA TYR A 310 12.64 -0.23 -9.67
C TYR A 310 13.57 -0.89 -8.67
N ILE A 311 14.67 -0.19 -8.38
CA ILE A 311 15.53 -0.43 -7.21
C ILE A 311 15.40 0.80 -6.31
N ALA A 312 15.09 0.60 -5.02
CA ALA A 312 15.17 1.66 -4.02
C ALA A 312 16.47 1.55 -3.24
N ASN A 313 17.11 2.70 -3.00
CA ASN A 313 18.26 2.86 -2.12
C ASN A 313 17.80 3.61 -0.86
N PHE A 314 17.82 2.94 0.28
CA PHE A 314 17.32 3.51 1.51
C PHE A 314 18.39 4.32 2.26
N THR A 315 19.62 3.84 2.23
CA THR A 315 20.69 4.28 3.13
C THR A 315 21.38 5.59 2.75
N ASP A 316 21.23 6.04 1.52
CA ASP A 316 21.64 7.40 1.16
C ASP A 316 20.81 8.48 1.90
N THR A 317 19.55 8.14 2.23
CA THR A 317 18.62 9.05 2.91
C THR A 317 18.46 8.69 4.40
N CYS A 318 18.40 7.41 4.72
CA CYS A 318 18.21 6.86 6.06
C CYS A 318 19.31 5.84 6.37
N PRO A 319 20.54 6.28 6.69
CA PRO A 319 21.67 5.36 6.97
C PRO A 319 21.39 4.43 8.17
N GLU A 320 20.46 4.79 9.05
CA GLU A 320 20.03 3.99 10.20
C GLU A 320 19.29 2.69 9.80
N MET A 321 18.86 2.55 8.54
CA MET A 321 18.23 1.33 8.05
C MET A 321 19.20 0.17 7.84
N ALA A 322 20.51 0.40 7.94
CA ALA A 322 21.53 -0.64 7.83
C ALA A 322 22.59 -0.53 8.93
N PRO A 323 23.31 -1.62 9.23
CA PRO A 323 24.48 -1.56 10.08
C PRO A 323 25.56 -0.62 9.48
N PRO A 324 26.42 0.00 10.33
CA PRO A 324 27.45 0.93 9.85
C PRO A 324 28.33 0.36 8.74
N GLY A 325 28.48 1.15 7.66
CA GLY A 325 29.28 0.79 6.49
C GLY A 325 28.59 -0.19 5.53
N TRP A 326 27.26 -0.38 5.66
CA TRP A 326 26.45 -1.11 4.71
C TRP A 326 25.42 -0.19 4.03
N ASN A 327 25.09 -0.52 2.80
CA ASN A 327 23.96 0.06 2.06
C ASN A 327 22.86 -0.97 1.93
N LEU A 328 21.60 -0.54 2.05
CA LEU A 328 20.41 -1.39 1.93
C LEU A 328 19.60 -0.99 0.70
N TYR A 329 19.22 -2.00 -0.08
CA TYR A 329 18.46 -1.87 -1.31
C TYR A 329 17.29 -2.85 -1.34
N VAL A 330 16.28 -2.51 -2.16
CA VAL A 330 15.27 -3.47 -2.61
C VAL A 330 15.06 -3.33 -4.11
N GLY A 331 15.10 -4.45 -4.83
CA GLY A 331 14.62 -4.57 -6.21
C GLY A 331 13.23 -5.18 -6.20
N THR A 332 12.27 -4.58 -6.92
CA THR A 332 10.89 -5.07 -6.96
C THR A 332 10.44 -5.36 -8.37
N ALA A 333 9.58 -6.37 -8.49
CA ALA A 333 8.96 -6.78 -9.73
C ALA A 333 7.47 -7.07 -9.52
N VAL A 334 6.68 -6.83 -10.55
CA VAL A 334 5.32 -7.34 -10.66
C VAL A 334 5.37 -8.54 -11.62
N PRO A 335 4.93 -9.72 -11.19
CA PRO A 335 4.93 -10.92 -12.03
C PRO A 335 3.94 -10.80 -13.19
N LYS A 336 4.02 -11.72 -14.12
CA LYS A 336 3.10 -11.81 -15.25
C LYS A 336 2.46 -13.18 -15.33
N PRO A 337 1.13 -13.27 -15.09
CA PRO A 337 0.18 -12.19 -14.78
C PRO A 337 0.40 -11.58 -13.38
N SER A 338 -0.09 -10.36 -13.16
CA SER A 338 -0.01 -9.70 -11.85
C SER A 338 -1.18 -10.02 -10.93
N ILE A 339 -2.16 -10.75 -11.43
CA ILE A 339 -3.36 -11.23 -10.74
C ILE A 339 -3.52 -12.71 -11.07
N GLY A 340 -3.80 -13.53 -10.06
CA GLY A 340 -3.96 -14.99 -10.22
C GLY A 340 -2.63 -15.73 -10.21
N ASP A 341 -2.61 -16.92 -10.81
CA ASP A 341 -1.49 -17.85 -10.70
C ASP A 341 -0.33 -17.51 -11.64
N PHE A 342 0.87 -17.63 -11.14
CA PHE A 342 2.14 -17.52 -11.88
C PHE A 342 3.17 -18.45 -11.25
N ASP A 343 4.27 -18.68 -11.97
CA ASP A 343 5.41 -19.46 -11.50
C ASP A 343 6.37 -18.56 -10.68
N ASP A 344 6.35 -18.72 -9.36
CA ASP A 344 7.13 -17.92 -8.41
C ASP A 344 8.63 -17.97 -8.70
N ASP A 345 9.15 -19.17 -9.01
CA ASP A 345 10.57 -19.38 -9.26
C ASP A 345 11.01 -18.76 -10.59
N ALA A 346 10.21 -18.96 -11.65
CA ALA A 346 10.50 -18.37 -12.96
C ALA A 346 10.46 -16.84 -12.93
N GLU A 347 9.43 -16.24 -12.29
CA GLU A 347 9.31 -14.80 -12.20
C GLU A 347 10.39 -14.18 -11.29
N THR A 348 10.78 -14.86 -10.21
CA THR A 348 11.91 -14.47 -9.36
C THR A 348 13.25 -14.54 -10.11
N ALA A 349 13.45 -15.58 -10.92
CA ALA A 349 14.65 -15.70 -11.74
C ALA A 349 14.80 -14.53 -12.73
N LEU A 350 13.69 -14.10 -13.37
CA LEU A 350 13.68 -12.93 -14.26
C LEU A 350 14.03 -11.64 -13.54
N LEU A 351 13.56 -11.45 -12.30
CA LEU A 351 13.95 -10.30 -11.47
C LEU A 351 15.45 -10.33 -11.14
N LEU A 352 15.98 -11.49 -10.75
CA LEU A 352 17.41 -11.64 -10.45
C LEU A 352 18.29 -11.43 -11.69
N GLU A 353 17.87 -11.88 -12.87
CA GLU A 353 18.54 -11.57 -14.12
C GLU A 353 18.57 -10.06 -14.40
N ASP A 354 17.44 -9.38 -14.22
CA ASP A 354 17.39 -7.92 -14.39
C ASP A 354 18.30 -7.17 -13.39
N LEU A 355 18.43 -7.65 -12.14
CA LEU A 355 19.37 -7.09 -11.17
C LEU A 355 20.82 -7.26 -11.62
N ARG A 356 21.20 -8.45 -12.16
CA ARG A 356 22.52 -8.72 -12.72
C ARG A 356 22.82 -7.86 -13.95
N ASP A 357 21.83 -7.65 -14.80
CA ASP A 357 21.99 -6.83 -16.01
C ASP A 357 22.15 -5.33 -15.69
N ASN A 358 21.65 -4.88 -14.55
CA ASN A 358 21.60 -3.46 -14.20
C ASN A 358 22.56 -3.03 -13.08
N ILE A 359 23.14 -3.99 -12.36
CA ILE A 359 24.15 -3.77 -11.31
C ILE A 359 25.40 -4.58 -11.66
N ASP A 360 26.50 -3.87 -11.91
CA ASP A 360 27.77 -4.52 -12.25
C ASP A 360 28.25 -5.46 -11.12
N GLN A 361 28.62 -6.69 -11.49
CA GLN A 361 29.08 -7.73 -10.57
C GLN A 361 28.10 -7.96 -9.38
N PHE A 362 26.80 -7.98 -9.64
CA PHE A 362 25.77 -8.09 -8.61
C PHE A 362 26.04 -9.26 -7.64
N ASP A 363 26.30 -10.47 -8.15
CA ASP A 363 26.49 -11.68 -7.33
C ASP A 363 27.73 -11.63 -6.43
N GLN A 364 28.74 -10.79 -6.77
CA GLN A 364 29.97 -10.62 -5.98
C GLN A 364 29.85 -9.48 -4.97
N ARG A 365 29.08 -8.44 -5.28
CA ARG A 365 29.01 -7.19 -4.51
C ARG A 365 27.79 -7.10 -3.63
N ALA A 366 26.71 -7.83 -3.94
CA ALA A 366 25.46 -7.81 -3.22
C ALA A 366 25.30 -9.06 -2.33
N ARG A 367 24.88 -8.86 -1.11
CA ARG A 367 24.38 -9.91 -0.21
C ARG A 367 22.86 -9.88 -0.24
N ILE A 368 22.20 -10.90 -0.77
CA ILE A 368 20.74 -11.05 -0.68
C ILE A 368 20.39 -11.33 0.78
N LEU A 369 19.48 -10.53 1.35
CA LEU A 369 18.98 -10.67 2.70
C LEU A 369 17.74 -11.57 2.74
N ASN A 370 16.76 -11.29 1.86
CA ASN A 370 15.60 -12.14 1.63
C ASN A 370 15.02 -11.92 0.24
N ILE A 371 14.24 -12.89 -0.21
CA ILE A 371 13.35 -12.78 -1.38
C ILE A 371 11.94 -13.04 -0.87
N ALA A 372 11.01 -12.13 -1.17
CA ALA A 372 9.63 -12.21 -0.76
C ALA A 372 8.70 -12.20 -1.97
N VAL A 373 7.84 -13.20 -2.07
CA VAL A 373 6.72 -13.24 -3.01
C VAL A 373 5.46 -12.92 -2.20
N THR A 374 4.82 -11.80 -2.51
CA THR A 374 3.59 -11.34 -1.84
C THR A 374 2.41 -11.49 -2.78
N ARG A 375 1.40 -12.28 -2.39
CA ARG A 375 0.21 -12.61 -3.19
C ARG A 375 -0.90 -13.17 -2.29
N ASP A 376 -2.05 -13.50 -2.84
CA ASP A 376 -3.16 -14.21 -2.20
C ASP A 376 -3.64 -13.55 -0.89
N ASP A 377 -3.43 -14.19 0.25
CA ASP A 377 -3.81 -13.66 1.56
C ASP A 377 -2.92 -12.50 2.05
N TRP A 378 -1.73 -12.33 1.44
CA TRP A 378 -0.77 -11.29 1.79
C TRP A 378 -0.32 -10.45 0.57
N PRO A 379 -1.27 -9.92 -0.22
CA PRO A 379 -0.97 -9.23 -1.48
C PRO A 379 -0.43 -7.81 -1.22
N PRO A 380 0.31 -7.21 -2.15
CA PRO A 380 0.67 -5.80 -2.07
C PRO A 380 -0.57 -4.90 -2.11
N GLN A 381 -1.60 -5.26 -2.88
CA GLN A 381 -2.93 -4.66 -2.84
C GLN A 381 -4.02 -5.73 -2.89
N ARG A 382 -5.07 -5.58 -2.07
CA ARG A 382 -6.20 -6.52 -2.02
C ARG A 382 -7.15 -6.40 -3.19
N ALA A 383 -7.26 -5.19 -3.75
CA ALA A 383 -8.05 -4.93 -4.94
C ALA A 383 -7.25 -4.09 -5.93
N VAL A 384 -7.24 -4.48 -7.19
CA VAL A 384 -6.72 -3.64 -8.28
C VAL A 384 -7.48 -2.33 -8.29
N ALA A 385 -6.77 -1.21 -8.42
CA ALA A 385 -7.41 0.09 -8.52
C ALA A 385 -8.38 0.13 -9.72
N GLY A 386 -9.60 0.60 -9.46
CA GLY A 386 -10.72 0.54 -10.39
C GLY A 386 -11.73 -0.58 -10.12
N PHE A 387 -11.36 -1.55 -9.27
CA PHE A 387 -12.25 -2.61 -8.76
C PHE A 387 -12.48 -2.44 -7.25
N ASP A 388 -12.43 -1.20 -6.80
CA ASP A 388 -12.51 -0.82 -5.40
C ASP A 388 -13.91 -1.10 -4.82
N LEU A 389 -13.92 -1.63 -3.60
CA LEU A 389 -15.13 -2.01 -2.89
C LEU A 389 -15.63 -0.84 -2.01
N PRO A 390 -16.91 -0.80 -1.64
CA PRO A 390 -17.40 0.20 -0.70
C PRO A 390 -16.85 -0.04 0.71
N SER A 391 -16.62 1.05 1.46
CA SER A 391 -16.31 1.00 2.89
C SER A 391 -17.50 0.56 3.74
N ASP A 392 -18.71 0.85 3.27
CA ASP A 392 -19.96 0.50 3.94
C ASP A 392 -20.25 -0.99 3.79
N THR A 393 -20.86 -1.56 4.82
CA THR A 393 -21.34 -2.93 4.84
C THR A 393 -22.87 -2.96 5.05
N PRO A 394 -23.55 -4.08 4.83
CA PRO A 394 -24.98 -4.20 5.14
C PRO A 394 -25.30 -4.26 6.65
N PHE A 395 -24.31 -4.08 7.53
CA PHE A 395 -24.48 -4.15 8.97
C PHE A 395 -24.26 -2.77 9.61
N ASP A 396 -25.20 -2.31 10.40
CA ASP A 396 -25.04 -1.09 11.21
C ASP A 396 -23.87 -1.25 12.19
N GLY A 397 -23.03 -0.22 12.27
CA GLY A 397 -21.85 -0.21 13.12
C GLY A 397 -20.63 -0.93 12.56
N LEU A 398 -20.67 -1.47 11.32
CA LEU A 398 -19.53 -2.15 10.69
C LEU A 398 -19.07 -1.42 9.43
N TRP A 399 -17.79 -1.09 9.37
CA TRP A 399 -17.13 -0.50 8.21
C TRP A 399 -15.83 -1.23 7.85
N ASN A 400 -15.51 -1.26 6.57
CA ASN A 400 -14.18 -1.64 6.10
C ASN A 400 -13.31 -0.40 5.86
N VAL A 401 -12.01 -0.51 6.11
CA VAL A 401 -10.98 0.48 5.77
C VAL A 401 -9.81 -0.20 5.05
N GLY A 402 -8.93 0.60 4.49
CA GLY A 402 -7.70 0.11 3.84
C GLY A 402 -7.79 0.08 2.32
N ASP A 403 -6.82 -0.56 1.70
CA ASP A 403 -6.56 -0.53 0.26
C ASP A 403 -7.61 -1.21 -0.62
N ALA A 404 -8.45 -2.09 -0.07
CA ALA A 404 -9.53 -2.73 -0.83
C ALA A 404 -10.76 -1.83 -1.03
N VAL A 405 -10.92 -0.80 -0.18
CA VAL A 405 -12.09 0.10 -0.18
C VAL A 405 -11.70 1.55 -0.47
N LYS A 406 -10.60 1.73 -1.17
CA LYS A 406 -10.09 3.05 -1.54
C LYS A 406 -10.94 3.73 -2.60
N GLU A 407 -10.82 5.05 -2.69
CA GLU A 407 -11.41 5.80 -3.78
C GLU A 407 -10.84 5.39 -5.14
N TYR A 408 -11.66 5.54 -6.17
CA TYR A 408 -11.29 5.24 -7.56
C TYR A 408 -9.96 5.90 -7.96
N ALA A 409 -9.11 5.12 -8.60
CA ALA A 409 -7.78 5.51 -9.07
C ALA A 409 -6.83 5.98 -7.95
N ASN A 410 -6.99 5.48 -6.74
CA ASN A 410 -6.07 5.73 -5.64
C ASN A 410 -5.23 4.48 -5.32
N GLY A 411 -4.19 4.60 -4.50
CA GLY A 411 -3.31 3.49 -4.14
C GLY A 411 -2.39 3.81 -2.97
N GLY A 412 -1.71 2.76 -2.50
CA GLY A 412 -0.71 2.85 -1.44
C GLY A 412 -1.27 3.15 -0.04
N THR A 413 -0.38 3.49 0.87
CA THR A 413 -0.72 3.77 2.28
C THR A 413 -1.56 5.03 2.46
N THR A 414 -1.44 6.00 1.56
CA THR A 414 -2.25 7.22 1.56
C THR A 414 -3.72 6.91 1.29
N ALA A 415 -4.02 5.99 0.39
CA ALA A 415 -5.40 5.56 0.17
C ALA A 415 -6.01 4.97 1.44
N CYS A 416 -5.21 4.24 2.24
CA CYS A 416 -5.65 3.75 3.55
C CYS A 416 -5.95 4.89 4.55
N ALA A 417 -5.14 5.96 4.53
CA ALA A 417 -5.38 7.13 5.39
C ALA A 417 -6.64 7.89 4.97
N GLU A 418 -6.92 7.99 3.67
CA GLU A 418 -8.13 8.63 3.12
C GLU A 418 -9.40 7.83 3.46
N THR A 419 -9.38 6.49 3.29
CA THR A 419 -10.52 5.64 3.71
C THR A 419 -10.75 5.71 5.21
N ALA A 420 -9.69 5.75 6.01
CA ALA A 420 -9.78 5.92 7.45
C ALA A 420 -10.47 7.25 7.82
N LEU A 421 -10.10 8.37 7.17
CA LEU A 421 -10.74 9.67 7.39
C LEU A 421 -12.23 9.62 7.06
N LEU A 422 -12.59 9.08 5.88
CA LEU A 422 -13.97 8.93 5.44
C LEU A 422 -14.81 8.11 6.44
N VAL A 423 -14.28 6.98 6.91
CA VAL A 423 -14.99 6.10 7.85
C VAL A 423 -15.09 6.74 9.24
N VAL A 424 -14.04 7.44 9.70
CA VAL A 424 -14.11 8.20 10.97
C VAL A 424 -15.22 9.24 10.92
N ASP A 425 -15.37 9.98 9.82
CA ASP A 425 -16.43 10.99 9.69
C ASP A 425 -17.82 10.35 9.74
N LYS A 426 -18.02 9.17 9.12
CA LYS A 426 -19.27 8.40 9.21
C LYS A 426 -19.55 7.94 10.64
N ILE A 427 -18.52 7.41 11.33
CA ILE A 427 -18.66 6.95 12.72
C ILE A 427 -19.05 8.12 13.64
N VAL A 428 -18.37 9.26 13.53
CA VAL A 428 -18.63 10.45 14.37
C VAL A 428 -20.03 11.02 14.11
N ALA A 429 -20.54 10.91 12.91
CA ALA A 429 -21.89 11.34 12.57
C ALA A 429 -22.99 10.43 13.16
N ALA A 430 -22.73 9.10 13.21
CA ALA A 430 -23.72 8.10 13.63
C ALA A 430 -23.61 7.72 15.11
N HIS A 431 -22.42 7.73 15.69
CA HIS A 431 -22.14 7.25 17.04
C HIS A 431 -21.41 8.30 17.86
N ARG A 432 -21.79 8.45 19.14
CA ARG A 432 -21.05 9.32 20.07
C ARG A 432 -20.24 8.47 21.05
N PRO A 433 -19.06 8.94 21.49
CA PRO A 433 -18.32 8.24 22.54
C PRO A 433 -19.16 8.16 23.81
N ALA A 434 -19.06 7.05 24.52
CA ALA A 434 -19.71 6.93 25.83
C ALA A 434 -19.16 8.02 26.76
N ALA A 435 -20.05 8.69 27.50
CA ALA A 435 -19.63 9.69 28.45
C ALA A 435 -18.64 9.05 29.43
N VAL A 436 -17.43 9.61 29.55
CA VAL A 436 -16.48 9.21 30.56
C VAL A 436 -17.12 9.50 31.91
N ALA A 437 -17.46 8.47 32.68
CA ALA A 437 -17.87 8.65 34.07
C ALA A 437 -16.68 9.35 34.77
N ARG A 438 -16.89 10.61 35.15
CA ARG A 438 -15.93 11.44 35.89
C ARG A 438 -15.79 10.96 37.31
#